data_e485a77c97b740e147fddd77b2edab66
#
_entry.id   e485a77c97b740e147fddd77b2edab66
#
_cell.length_a   1.000
_cell.length_b   1.000
_cell.length_c   1.000
_cell.angle_alpha   90.00
_cell.angle_beta   90.00
_cell.angle_gamma   90.00
#
_symmetry.space_group_name_H-M   'P 1'
#
loop_
_entity.id
_entity.type
_entity.pdbx_description
1 polymer ?
#
loop_
_entity_poly.entity_id
_entity_poly.type
_entity_poly.pdbx_seq_one_letter_code
_entity_poly.pdbx_strand_id
1 'polypeptide(L)'
;MLPVAPRCGPKQAALTHEGPWALSAEQDRADIVDFIAQDNPRAAIRMDEVFEAAVGRLAEHPLMGRPGQIPGTRELIPHESYRLVYEVQADTVWILALVHTARLWPPARS
;
A
#
# COMPACT_ATOMS: atom_id res chain seq x y z
N MET A 1 17.62 1.62 7.68
CA MET A 1 16.51 1.41 6.75
C MET A 1 16.15 -0.06 6.71
N LEU A 2 14.87 -0.37 6.84
CA LEU A 2 14.41 -1.73 6.73
C LEU A 2 14.34 -2.15 5.27
N PRO A 3 14.62 -3.40 4.97
CA PRO A 3 14.40 -3.90 3.62
C PRO A 3 12.91 -3.96 3.32
N VAL A 4 12.57 -3.85 2.06
CA VAL A 4 11.21 -4.11 1.63
C VAL A 4 11.03 -5.60 1.42
N ALA A 5 9.80 -6.04 1.31
CA ALA A 5 9.50 -7.45 1.23
C ALA A 5 10.14 -8.10 0.02
N PRO A 6 10.71 -9.29 0.20
CA PRO A 6 11.20 -10.04 -0.95
C PRO A 6 10.02 -10.59 -1.75
N ARG A 7 10.25 -10.86 -3.00
CA ARG A 7 9.18 -11.31 -3.85
C ARG A 7 8.68 -12.72 -3.56
N CYS A 8 9.43 -13.50 -2.85
CA CYS A 8 9.01 -14.86 -2.58
C CYS A 8 8.59 -15.07 -1.15
N GLY A 9 8.10 -14.07 -0.49
CA GLY A 9 7.56 -14.26 0.85
C GLY A 9 6.24 -14.96 0.81
N PRO A 10 5.74 -15.41 1.96
CA PRO A 10 4.50 -16.17 2.02
C PRO A 10 3.30 -15.46 1.42
N LYS A 11 3.26 -14.15 1.52
CA LYS A 11 2.13 -13.40 1.02
C LYS A 11 2.16 -13.22 -0.48
N GLN A 12 3.29 -13.50 -1.07
CA GLN A 12 3.48 -13.35 -2.49
C GLN A 12 3.45 -14.68 -3.21
N ALA A 13 3.23 -15.69 -2.48
CA ALA A 13 3.31 -17.06 -2.94
C ALA A 13 3.39 -17.20 -4.41
N ALA A 14 4.36 -17.71 -4.88
CA ALA A 14 4.36 -18.18 -6.21
C ALA A 14 4.41 -17.22 -7.33
N LEU A 15 4.38 -16.03 -7.07
CA LEU A 15 4.19 -15.24 -8.23
C LEU A 15 5.43 -14.53 -8.62
N THR A 16 5.36 -13.89 -9.72
CA THR A 16 6.48 -13.17 -10.28
C THR A 16 6.58 -11.75 -9.74
N HIS A 17 5.70 -11.42 -8.85
CA HIS A 17 5.66 -10.10 -8.26
C HIS A 17 6.93 -9.79 -7.50
N GLU A 18 7.43 -8.58 -7.64
CA GLU A 18 8.60 -8.11 -6.92
C GLU A 18 8.26 -6.85 -6.17
N GLY A 19 8.95 -6.63 -5.06
CA GLY A 19 8.77 -5.43 -4.26
C GLY A 19 7.86 -5.66 -3.08
N PRO A 20 7.53 -4.61 -2.33
CA PRO A 20 6.84 -4.75 -1.05
C PRO A 20 5.32 -4.83 -1.16
N TRP A 21 4.77 -4.68 -2.33
CA TRP A 21 3.32 -4.65 -2.50
C TRP A 21 2.78 -6.06 -2.64
N ALA A 22 1.83 -6.43 -1.77
CA ALA A 22 1.08 -7.66 -1.97
C ALA A 22 0.30 -7.54 -3.28
N LEU A 23 -0.03 -8.65 -3.90
CA LEU A 23 -0.70 -8.61 -5.20
C LEU A 23 -2.00 -7.82 -5.17
N SER A 24 -2.79 -7.98 -4.11
CA SER A 24 -4.04 -7.24 -4.00
C SER A 24 -3.80 -5.74 -3.89
N ALA A 25 -2.75 -5.35 -3.18
CA ALA A 25 -2.42 -3.93 -3.05
C ALA A 25 -1.90 -3.37 -4.36
N GLU A 26 -1.14 -4.16 -5.09
CA GLU A 26 -0.65 -3.75 -6.39
C GLU A 26 -1.80 -3.53 -7.35
N GLN A 27 -2.81 -4.39 -7.29
CA GLN A 27 -4.00 -4.23 -8.09
C GLN A 27 -4.78 -2.98 -7.68
N ASP A 28 -4.89 -2.72 -6.37
CA ASP A 28 -5.54 -1.51 -5.86
C ASP A 28 -4.87 -0.28 -6.44
N ARG A 29 -3.53 -0.26 -6.43
CA ARG A 29 -2.77 0.86 -6.94
C ARG A 29 -3.04 1.06 -8.43
N ALA A 30 -2.99 -0.01 -9.20
CA ALA A 30 -3.23 0.06 -10.63
C ALA A 30 -4.63 0.59 -10.93
N ASP A 31 -5.64 0.11 -10.19
CA ASP A 31 -7.02 0.54 -10.39
C ASP A 31 -7.19 2.03 -10.10
N ILE A 32 -6.56 2.53 -9.04
CA ILE A 32 -6.63 3.93 -8.67
C ILE A 32 -5.98 4.79 -9.74
N VAL A 33 -4.78 4.41 -10.16
CA VAL A 33 -4.04 5.18 -11.14
C VAL A 33 -4.79 5.21 -12.47
N ASP A 34 -5.34 4.08 -12.89
CA ASP A 34 -6.11 4.00 -14.12
C ASP A 34 -7.36 4.86 -14.05
N PHE A 35 -8.04 4.84 -12.92
CA PHE A 35 -9.25 5.64 -12.73
C PHE A 35 -8.92 7.14 -12.88
N ILE A 36 -7.87 7.60 -12.22
CA ILE A 36 -7.47 8.99 -12.30
C ILE A 36 -7.04 9.34 -13.72
N ALA A 37 -6.33 8.43 -14.37
CA ALA A 37 -5.80 8.70 -15.71
C ALA A 37 -6.89 8.88 -16.75
N GLN A 38 -8.07 8.30 -16.53
CA GLN A 38 -9.17 8.49 -17.46
C GLN A 38 -9.56 9.96 -17.58
N ASP A 39 -9.36 10.70 -16.51
CA ASP A 39 -9.76 12.10 -16.45
C ASP A 39 -8.55 13.04 -16.52
N ASN A 40 -7.45 12.64 -15.92
CA ASN A 40 -6.28 13.51 -15.83
C ASN A 40 -5.00 12.67 -15.74
N PRO A 41 -4.37 12.39 -16.89
CA PRO A 41 -3.16 11.55 -16.88
C PRO A 41 -2.01 12.10 -16.05
N ARG A 42 -1.85 13.42 -16.00
CA ARG A 42 -0.77 14.00 -15.19
C ARG A 42 -1.02 13.80 -13.71
N ALA A 43 -2.28 13.93 -13.29
CA ALA A 43 -2.61 13.69 -11.90
C ALA A 43 -2.38 12.23 -11.53
N ALA A 44 -2.63 11.32 -12.46
CA ALA A 44 -2.38 9.90 -12.23
C ALA A 44 -0.90 9.64 -11.97
N ILE A 45 -0.04 10.26 -12.75
CA ILE A 45 1.40 10.10 -12.57
C ILE A 45 1.83 10.65 -11.22
N ARG A 46 1.33 11.82 -10.84
CA ARG A 46 1.68 12.41 -9.56
C ARG A 46 1.21 11.55 -8.39
N MET A 47 0.01 10.98 -8.50
CA MET A 47 -0.49 10.12 -7.45
C MET A 47 0.34 8.85 -7.31
N ASP A 48 0.75 8.28 -8.44
CA ASP A 48 1.59 7.11 -8.41
C ASP A 48 2.92 7.42 -7.71
N GLU A 49 3.47 8.61 -7.95
CA GLU A 49 4.69 9.04 -7.29
C GLU A 49 4.49 9.23 -5.78
N VAL A 50 3.31 9.71 -5.37
CA VAL A 50 2.99 9.86 -3.96
C VAL A 50 3.00 8.49 -3.28
N PHE A 51 2.43 7.49 -3.92
CA PHE A 51 2.42 6.14 -3.35
C PHE A 51 3.84 5.58 -3.26
N GLU A 52 4.63 5.79 -4.29
CA GLU A 52 6.00 5.28 -4.30
C GLU A 52 6.84 5.94 -3.21
N ALA A 53 6.68 7.24 -3.05
CA ALA A 53 7.41 7.97 -2.01
C ALA A 53 7.01 7.51 -0.61
N ALA A 54 5.71 7.21 -0.41
CA ALA A 54 5.24 6.73 0.87
C ALA A 54 5.89 5.41 1.24
N VAL A 55 5.99 4.50 0.28
CA VAL A 55 6.64 3.21 0.50
C VAL A 55 8.11 3.41 0.85
N GLY A 56 8.76 4.34 0.19
CA GLY A 56 10.16 4.65 0.52
C GLY A 56 10.32 5.13 1.95
N ARG A 57 9.41 5.97 2.41
CA ARG A 57 9.46 6.44 3.80
C ARG A 57 9.23 5.30 4.79
N LEU A 58 8.33 4.37 4.46
CA LEU A 58 8.07 3.24 5.34
C LEU A 58 9.27 2.32 5.44
N ALA A 59 10.07 2.21 4.39
CA ALA A 59 11.29 1.42 4.45
C ALA A 59 12.26 2.00 5.48
N GLU A 60 12.25 3.32 5.66
CA GLU A 60 13.13 3.97 6.62
C GLU A 60 12.49 4.08 8.00
N HIS A 61 11.17 4.24 8.05
CA HIS A 61 10.45 4.47 9.29
C HIS A 61 9.21 3.58 9.34
N PRO A 62 9.40 2.28 9.56
CA PRO A 62 8.29 1.32 9.42
C PRO A 62 7.17 1.53 10.43
N LEU A 63 7.45 2.18 11.54
CA LEU A 63 6.41 2.38 12.56
C LEU A 63 5.76 3.75 12.47
N MET A 64 5.99 4.50 11.39
CA MET A 64 5.46 5.85 11.30
C MET A 64 3.95 5.88 11.12
N GLY A 65 3.35 4.81 10.61
CA GLY A 65 1.91 4.74 10.48
C GLY A 65 1.27 4.44 11.83
N ARG A 66 0.00 4.75 11.95
CA ARG A 66 -0.74 4.47 13.18
C ARG A 66 -1.20 3.02 13.19
N PRO A 67 -1.54 2.46 14.35
CA PRO A 67 -2.11 1.12 14.40
C PRO A 67 -3.38 1.06 13.55
N GLY A 68 -3.52 0.01 12.78
CA GLY A 68 -4.64 -0.12 11.86
C GLY A 68 -5.88 -0.71 12.52
N GLN A 69 -6.97 -0.71 11.78
CA GLN A 69 -8.23 -1.30 12.24
C GLN A 69 -8.12 -2.80 12.36
N ILE A 70 -7.33 -3.43 11.51
CA ILE A 70 -7.12 -4.87 11.56
C ILE A 70 -5.91 -5.13 12.46
N PRO A 71 -6.04 -6.01 13.46
CA PRO A 71 -4.92 -6.28 14.36
C PRO A 71 -3.68 -6.71 13.58
N GLY A 72 -2.55 -6.17 13.99
CA GLY A 72 -1.27 -6.48 13.34
C GLY A 72 -0.94 -5.60 12.16
N THR A 73 -1.85 -4.72 11.75
CA THR A 73 -1.58 -3.81 10.64
C THR A 73 -1.35 -2.40 11.12
N ARG A 74 -0.81 -1.58 10.23
CA ARG A 74 -0.67 -0.16 10.42
C ARG A 74 -1.20 0.55 9.20
N GLU A 75 -1.53 1.82 9.36
CA GLU A 75 -2.09 2.63 8.29
C GLU A 75 -1.33 3.92 8.17
N LEU A 76 -1.00 4.27 6.94
CA LEU A 76 -0.39 5.55 6.63
C LEU A 76 -1.31 6.23 5.62
N ILE A 77 -1.49 7.54 5.78
CA ILE A 77 -2.32 8.30 4.85
C ILE A 77 -1.38 9.18 4.04
N PRO A 78 -0.91 8.69 2.89
CA PRO A 78 0.05 9.44 2.07
C PRO A 78 -0.60 10.62 1.37
N HIS A 79 -1.92 10.60 1.27
CA HIS A 79 -2.68 11.64 0.62
C HIS A 79 -4.06 11.65 1.27
N GLU A 80 -4.69 12.80 1.38
CA GLU A 80 -5.96 12.90 2.08
C GLU A 80 -7.04 11.97 1.54
N SER A 81 -6.92 11.53 0.29
CA SER A 81 -7.92 10.67 -0.33
C SER A 81 -7.61 9.19 -0.23
N TYR A 82 -6.42 8.80 0.22
CA TYR A 82 -6.02 7.39 0.18
C TYR A 82 -5.34 6.96 1.46
N ARG A 83 -5.63 5.72 1.85
CA ARG A 83 -5.08 5.08 3.03
C ARG A 83 -4.28 3.88 2.58
N LEU A 84 -3.05 3.78 3.07
CA LEU A 84 -2.17 2.67 2.75
C LEU A 84 -2.09 1.79 3.98
N VAL A 85 -2.51 0.53 3.82
CA VAL A 85 -2.53 -0.44 4.92
C VAL A 85 -1.33 -1.35 4.75
N TYR A 86 -0.54 -1.50 5.80
CA TYR A 86 0.67 -2.32 5.72
C TYR A 86 0.90 -3.06 7.02
N GLU A 87 1.81 -4.00 6.99
CA GLU A 87 2.27 -4.66 8.21
C GLU A 87 3.78 -4.78 8.18
N VAL A 88 4.36 -4.95 9.35
CA VAL A 88 5.79 -5.17 9.49
C VAL A 88 5.96 -6.55 10.06
N GLN A 89 6.67 -7.41 9.33
CA GLN A 89 7.00 -8.75 9.79
C GLN A 89 8.50 -8.85 9.91
N ALA A 90 8.99 -9.05 11.13
CA ALA A 90 10.42 -9.02 11.40
C ALA A 90 10.97 -7.70 10.89
N ASP A 91 11.83 -7.72 9.89
CA ASP A 91 12.42 -6.50 9.38
C ASP A 91 11.84 -6.10 8.02
N THR A 92 10.68 -6.62 7.67
CA THR A 92 10.15 -6.47 6.32
C THR A 92 8.80 -5.77 6.35
N VAL A 93 8.62 -4.80 5.47
CA VAL A 93 7.37 -4.07 5.31
C VAL A 93 6.60 -4.67 4.16
N TRP A 94 5.32 -4.98 4.40
CA TRP A 94 4.42 -5.50 3.37
C TRP A 94 3.24 -4.56 3.22
N ILE A 95 3.00 -4.08 2.00
CA ILE A 95 1.84 -3.25 1.71
C ILE A 95 0.68 -4.18 1.35
N LEU A 96 -0.39 -4.11 2.12
CA LEU A 96 -1.50 -5.04 2.00
C LEU A 96 -2.66 -4.50 1.20
N ALA A 97 -2.91 -3.19 1.29
CA ALA A 97 -4.05 -2.60 0.60
C ALA A 97 -3.85 -1.11 0.42
N LEU A 98 -4.50 -0.56 -0.58
CA LEU A 98 -4.53 0.87 -0.81
C LEU A 98 -6.00 1.22 -1.01
N VAL A 99 -6.55 2.02 -0.11
CA VAL A 99 -8.01 2.21 -0.01
C VAL A 99 -8.33 3.69 -0.02
N HIS A 100 -9.37 4.06 -0.75
CA HIS A 100 -9.87 5.43 -0.71
C HIS A 100 -10.38 5.73 0.70
N THR A 101 -10.04 6.90 1.24
CA THR A 101 -10.39 7.22 2.63
C THR A 101 -11.89 7.31 2.87
N ALA A 102 -12.69 7.55 1.83
CA ALA A 102 -14.13 7.57 1.96
C ALA A 102 -14.74 6.18 2.02
N ARG A 103 -13.96 5.15 1.69
CA ARG A 103 -14.45 3.78 1.71
C ARG A 103 -14.35 3.20 3.10
N LEU A 104 -15.32 2.38 3.47
CA LEU A 104 -15.29 1.70 4.75
C LEU A 104 -14.12 0.71 4.78
N TRP A 105 -13.32 0.80 5.82
CA TRP A 105 -12.19 -0.11 5.98
C TRP A 105 -12.09 -0.56 7.43
N PRO A 106 -11.98 -1.84 7.69
CA PRO A 106 -12.05 -2.91 6.68
C PRO A 106 -13.42 -2.97 6.05
N PRO A 107 -13.55 -3.63 4.88
CA PRO A 107 -14.85 -3.72 4.21
C PRO A 107 -15.89 -4.32 5.12
N ALA A 108 -17.13 -3.87 4.97
CA ALA A 108 -18.22 -4.39 5.78
C ALA A 108 -18.37 -5.88 5.51
N ARG A 109 -18.60 -6.63 6.57
CA ARG A 109 -18.85 -8.06 6.44
C ARG A 109 -20.23 -8.25 5.92
N SER A 110 -20.38 -9.19 5.07
CA SER A 110 -21.69 -9.48 4.55
C SER A 110 -22.09 -10.89 4.89
#